data_6bfda74e58560a49ed6a03ae8f4cf2d7
#
_entry.id   6bfda74e58560a49ed6a03ae8f4cf2d7
#
_cell.length_a   1.000
_cell.length_b   1.000
_cell.length_c   1.000
_cell.angle_alpha   90.00
_cell.angle_beta   90.00
_cell.angle_gamma   90.00
#
_symmetry.space_group_name_H-M   'P 1'
#
loop_
_entity.id
_entity.type
_entity.pdbx_description
1 polymer ?
#
loop_
_entity_poly.entity_id
_entity_poly.type
_entity_poly.pdbx_seq_one_letter_code
_entity_poly.pdbx_strand_id
1 'polypeptide(L)'
;MSVNKNILLVCSPYYQQITDNLIKGAIKVLKSKSVDYKLLYVPGALEIAPAIKLIYEKSKNNPVIHGYIALGCVIRGETYHFEIVSNESARALCELSIKFSIPIGNGILTVENEKQALERSDPKKLNKGAGAAEACLSLMDIKNSDIYDKS
;
A
#
# COMPACT_ATOMS: atom_id res chain seq x y z
N MET A 1 27.47 -2.00 -2.76
CA MET A 1 26.82 -0.94 -1.96
C MET A 1 25.33 -1.20 -1.91
N SER A 2 24.77 -1.38 -0.74
CA SER A 2 23.31 -1.51 -0.60
C SER A 2 22.67 -0.15 -0.83
N VAL A 3 21.75 -0.09 -1.79
CA VAL A 3 20.93 1.11 -1.98
C VAL A 3 19.89 1.13 -0.86
N ASN A 4 19.81 2.23 -0.11
CA ASN A 4 18.78 2.39 0.90
C ASN A 4 17.40 2.34 0.23
N LYS A 5 16.62 1.33 0.61
CA LYS A 5 15.24 1.22 0.16
C LYS A 5 14.38 2.22 0.92
N ASN A 6 13.53 2.92 0.21
CA ASN A 6 12.62 3.90 0.81
C ASN A 6 11.22 3.66 0.26
N ILE A 7 10.27 3.46 1.15
CA ILE A 7 8.89 3.15 0.82
C ILE A 7 7.99 4.28 1.30
N LEU A 8 7.00 4.63 0.47
CA LEU A 8 5.97 5.58 0.84
C LEU A 8 4.68 4.83 1.17
N LEU A 9 4.20 5.00 2.41
CA LEU A 9 2.90 4.52 2.82
C LEU A 9 1.88 5.62 2.52
N VAL A 10 0.95 5.34 1.61
CA VAL A 10 -0.12 6.28 1.25
C VAL A 10 -1.40 5.82 1.93
N CYS A 11 -1.86 6.61 2.88
CA CYS A 11 -2.86 6.21 3.86
C CYS A 11 -4.11 7.08 3.78
N SER A 12 -5.27 6.44 3.80
CA SER A 12 -6.55 7.12 3.95
C SER A 12 -7.08 6.90 5.36
N PRO A 13 -7.09 7.94 6.22
CA PRO A 13 -7.49 7.78 7.63
C PRO A 13 -9.00 7.95 7.85
N TYR A 14 -9.82 7.71 6.83
CA TYR A 14 -11.27 7.87 6.96
C TYR A 14 -11.81 7.11 8.17
N TYR A 15 -11.35 5.88 8.38
CA TYR A 15 -11.58 5.12 9.62
C TYR A 15 -10.26 5.09 10.38
N GLN A 16 -10.06 6.08 11.24
CA GLN A 16 -8.76 6.38 11.85
C GLN A 16 -8.12 5.18 12.55
N GLN A 17 -8.87 4.51 13.43
CA GLN A 17 -8.32 3.40 14.19
C GLN A 17 -7.92 2.22 13.29
N ILE A 18 -8.72 1.94 12.27
CA ILE A 18 -8.45 0.87 11.31
C ILE A 18 -7.15 1.17 10.56
N THR A 19 -7.03 2.39 10.04
CA THR A 19 -5.85 2.80 9.29
C THR A 19 -4.60 2.83 10.20
N ASP A 20 -4.73 3.29 11.43
CA ASP A 20 -3.62 3.27 12.40
C ASP A 20 -3.12 1.84 12.65
N ASN A 21 -4.04 0.88 12.77
CA ASN A 21 -3.69 -0.53 12.92
C ASN A 21 -2.92 -1.04 11.69
N LEU A 22 -3.40 -0.71 10.50
CA LEU A 22 -2.74 -1.11 9.25
C LEU A 22 -1.33 -0.52 9.16
N ILE A 23 -1.19 0.76 9.49
CA ILE A 23 0.11 1.43 9.50
C ILE A 23 1.07 0.75 10.47
N LYS A 24 0.59 0.43 11.66
CA LYS A 24 1.38 -0.22 12.70
C LYS A 24 1.94 -1.58 12.21
N GLY A 25 1.09 -2.39 11.59
CA GLY A 25 1.50 -3.68 11.04
C GLY A 25 2.52 -3.54 9.91
N ALA A 26 2.29 -2.60 9.00
CA ALA A 26 3.19 -2.35 7.88
C ALA A 26 4.57 -1.86 8.38
N ILE A 27 4.59 -0.88 9.27
CA ILE A 27 5.83 -0.32 9.81
C ILE A 27 6.67 -1.38 10.53
N LYS A 28 6.02 -2.27 11.27
CA LYS A 28 6.75 -3.34 11.96
C LYS A 28 7.52 -4.22 10.99
N VAL A 29 6.92 -4.57 9.86
CA VAL A 29 7.59 -5.33 8.80
C VAL A 29 8.76 -4.53 8.23
N LEU A 30 8.55 -3.27 7.89
CA LEU A 30 9.59 -2.42 7.30
C LEU A 30 10.78 -2.25 8.24
N LYS A 31 10.52 -2.03 9.52
CA LYS A 31 11.59 -1.92 10.52
C LYS A 31 12.38 -3.23 10.65
N SER A 32 11.69 -4.37 10.63
CA SER A 32 12.36 -5.67 10.73
C SER A 32 13.28 -5.95 9.54
N LYS A 33 13.06 -5.31 8.41
CA LYS A 33 13.85 -5.43 7.19
C LYS A 33 14.82 -4.27 6.99
N SER A 34 14.90 -3.35 7.94
CA SER A 34 15.72 -2.13 7.88
C SER A 34 15.42 -1.28 6.65
N VAL A 35 14.15 -1.15 6.32
CA VAL A 35 13.66 -0.35 5.20
C VAL A 35 13.16 0.99 5.70
N ASP A 36 13.65 2.08 5.13
CA ASP A 36 13.20 3.42 5.44
C ASP A 36 11.82 3.67 4.84
N TYR A 37 11.02 4.49 5.52
CA TYR A 37 9.67 4.78 5.07
C TYR A 37 9.25 6.21 5.40
N LYS A 38 8.24 6.67 4.66
CA LYS A 38 7.53 7.92 4.92
C LYS A 38 6.04 7.68 4.83
N LEU A 39 5.26 8.53 5.49
CA LEU A 39 3.80 8.48 5.49
C LEU A 39 3.25 9.67 4.71
N LEU A 40 2.24 9.40 3.89
CA LEU A 40 1.47 10.42 3.19
C LEU A 40 -0.01 10.13 3.41
N TYR A 41 -0.76 11.12 3.89
CA TYR A 41 -2.19 10.99 4.13
C TYR A 41 -2.99 11.63 3.01
N VAL A 42 -4.04 10.94 2.58
CA VAL A 42 -4.99 11.41 1.56
C VAL A 42 -6.41 11.28 2.11
N PRO A 43 -7.40 12.02 1.55
CA PRO A 43 -8.75 12.03 2.12
C PRO A 43 -9.45 10.67 2.11
N GLY A 44 -9.39 9.94 1.02
CA GLY A 44 -10.12 8.70 0.86
C GLY A 44 -9.36 7.68 0.02
N ALA A 45 -9.91 6.47 -0.08
CA ALA A 45 -9.29 5.38 -0.83
C ALA A 45 -9.13 5.71 -2.32
N LEU A 46 -10.05 6.49 -2.89
CA LEU A 46 -9.97 6.87 -4.31
C LEU A 46 -8.79 7.79 -4.62
N GLU A 47 -8.26 8.52 -3.63
CA GLU A 47 -7.13 9.42 -3.82
C GLU A 47 -5.77 8.74 -3.68
N ILE A 48 -5.74 7.47 -3.24
CA ILE A 48 -4.48 6.76 -3.00
C ILE A 48 -3.71 6.52 -4.31
N ALA A 49 -4.33 5.92 -5.30
CA ALA A 49 -3.66 5.65 -6.57
C ALA A 49 -3.24 6.93 -7.31
N PRO A 50 -4.09 7.97 -7.40
CA PRO A 50 -3.64 9.25 -7.97
C PRO A 50 -2.45 9.86 -7.24
N ALA A 51 -2.44 9.79 -5.90
CA ALA A 51 -1.31 10.31 -5.12
C ALA A 51 -0.03 9.58 -5.44
N ILE A 52 -0.08 8.25 -5.54
CA ILE A 52 1.08 7.44 -5.93
C ILE A 52 1.60 7.88 -7.30
N LYS A 53 0.71 8.04 -8.27
CA LYS A 53 1.11 8.44 -9.62
C LYS A 53 1.76 9.82 -9.63
N LEU A 54 1.21 10.77 -8.88
CA LEU A 54 1.77 12.12 -8.80
C LEU A 54 3.18 12.12 -8.19
N ILE A 55 3.40 11.36 -7.13
CA ILE A 55 4.72 11.24 -6.50
C ILE A 55 5.69 10.52 -7.45
N TYR A 56 5.24 9.45 -8.09
CA TYR A 56 6.04 8.70 -9.05
C TYR A 56 6.53 9.60 -10.19
N GLU A 57 5.65 10.42 -10.78
CA GLU A 57 6.01 11.30 -11.89
C GLU A 57 7.03 12.36 -11.49
N LYS A 58 6.95 12.85 -10.26
CA LYS A 58 7.93 13.83 -9.77
C LYS A 58 9.34 13.27 -9.65
N SER A 59 9.49 11.99 -9.43
CA SER A 59 10.77 11.39 -9.06
C SER A 59 11.24 10.29 -9.99
N LYS A 60 10.57 10.05 -11.12
CA LYS A 60 10.89 8.90 -11.97
C LYS A 60 12.29 8.92 -12.56
N ASN A 61 12.85 10.10 -12.78
CA ASN A 61 14.20 10.26 -13.34
C ASN A 61 15.30 10.18 -12.28
N ASN A 62 14.93 10.33 -11.03
CA ASN A 62 15.83 10.19 -9.87
C ASN A 62 15.03 9.61 -8.72
N PRO A 63 14.75 8.31 -8.75
CA PRO A 63 13.85 7.69 -7.79
C PRO A 63 14.32 7.82 -6.35
N VAL A 64 13.49 8.46 -5.52
CA VAL A 64 13.68 8.55 -4.07
C VAL A 64 12.80 7.51 -3.38
N ILE A 65 11.64 7.20 -3.96
CA ILE A 65 10.71 6.20 -3.46
C ILE A 65 10.80 4.96 -4.36
N HIS A 66 11.03 3.81 -3.76
CA HIS A 66 11.26 2.55 -4.47
C HIS A 66 10.04 1.62 -4.46
N GLY A 67 9.10 1.86 -3.57
CA GLY A 67 7.87 1.10 -3.48
C GLY A 67 6.81 1.88 -2.72
N TYR A 68 5.57 1.44 -2.85
CA TYR A 68 4.43 2.12 -2.23
C TYR A 68 3.54 1.10 -1.53
N ILE A 69 2.98 1.50 -0.40
CA ILE A 69 2.00 0.68 0.32
C ILE A 69 0.74 1.51 0.48
N ALA A 70 -0.36 1.00 -0.07
CA ALA A 70 -1.68 1.63 0.02
C ALA A 70 -2.40 1.08 1.24
N LEU A 71 -2.81 1.95 2.17
CA LEU A 71 -3.49 1.56 3.40
C LEU A 71 -4.76 2.35 3.59
N GLY A 72 -5.85 1.67 3.83
CA GLY A 72 -7.15 2.30 4.05
C GLY A 72 -8.22 1.26 4.29
N CYS A 73 -9.46 1.72 4.39
CA CYS A 73 -10.58 0.83 4.63
C CYS A 73 -11.85 1.39 4.00
N VAL A 74 -12.57 0.53 3.31
CA VAL A 74 -13.90 0.82 2.75
C VAL A 74 -14.88 -0.13 3.41
N ILE A 75 -15.88 0.42 4.07
CA ILE A 75 -16.94 -0.36 4.74
C ILE A 75 -18.24 -0.16 3.96
N ARG A 76 -18.95 -1.27 3.69
CA ARG A 76 -20.20 -1.21 2.97
C ARG A 76 -21.22 -0.32 3.68
N GLY A 77 -21.77 0.63 2.94
CA GLY A 77 -22.85 1.50 3.39
C GLY A 77 -24.17 1.13 2.70
N GLU A 78 -25.10 2.07 2.70
CA GLU A 78 -26.44 1.88 2.15
C GLU A 78 -26.52 2.07 0.64
N THR A 79 -25.49 2.68 0.03
CA THR A 79 -25.48 3.01 -1.38
C THR A 79 -24.50 2.21 -2.18
N TYR A 80 -24.52 2.35 -3.49
CA TYR A 80 -23.60 1.67 -4.41
C TYR A 80 -22.15 2.20 -4.31
N HIS A 81 -21.93 3.21 -3.49
CA HIS A 81 -20.62 3.85 -3.33
C HIS A 81 -19.52 2.86 -2.92
N PHE A 82 -19.85 1.88 -2.08
CA PHE A 82 -18.90 0.85 -1.65
C PHE A 82 -18.31 0.09 -2.84
N GLU A 83 -19.15 -0.34 -3.78
CA GLU A 83 -18.70 -1.10 -4.95
C GLU A 83 -17.80 -0.24 -5.84
N ILE A 84 -18.15 1.02 -6.05
CA ILE A 84 -17.36 1.95 -6.85
C ILE A 84 -15.98 2.14 -6.23
N VAL A 85 -15.92 2.49 -4.95
CA VAL A 85 -14.64 2.78 -4.27
C VAL A 85 -13.79 1.53 -4.19
N SER A 86 -14.38 0.39 -3.82
CA SER A 86 -13.66 -0.88 -3.69
C SER A 86 -13.05 -1.32 -5.03
N ASN A 87 -13.87 -1.33 -6.08
CA ASN A 87 -13.44 -1.80 -7.39
C ASN A 87 -12.44 -0.84 -8.04
N GLU A 88 -12.72 0.46 -8.00
CA GLU A 88 -11.85 1.44 -8.67
C GLU A 88 -10.52 1.65 -7.95
N SER A 89 -10.49 1.62 -6.61
CA SER A 89 -9.23 1.73 -5.90
C SER A 89 -8.31 0.54 -6.20
N ALA A 90 -8.84 -0.67 -6.19
CA ALA A 90 -8.06 -1.87 -6.51
C ALA A 90 -7.61 -1.87 -7.97
N ARG A 91 -8.51 -1.56 -8.90
CA ARG A 91 -8.20 -1.51 -10.32
C ARG A 91 -7.08 -0.50 -10.62
N ALA A 92 -7.20 0.69 -10.06
CA ALA A 92 -6.22 1.76 -10.30
C ALA A 92 -4.83 1.39 -9.77
N LEU A 93 -4.74 0.76 -8.60
CA LEU A 93 -3.46 0.31 -8.05
C LEU A 93 -2.83 -0.78 -8.92
N CYS A 94 -3.62 -1.75 -9.37
CA CYS A 94 -3.15 -2.79 -10.27
C CYS A 94 -2.65 -2.21 -11.59
N GLU A 95 -3.40 -1.28 -12.17
CA GLU A 95 -3.02 -0.62 -13.42
C GLU A 95 -1.68 0.11 -13.28
N LEU A 96 -1.49 0.88 -12.21
CA LEU A 96 -0.24 1.57 -11.95
C LEU A 96 0.93 0.59 -11.83
N SER A 97 0.73 -0.46 -11.08
CA SER A 97 1.78 -1.45 -10.84
C SER A 97 2.20 -2.14 -12.14
N ILE A 98 1.23 -2.56 -12.94
CA ILE A 98 1.49 -3.30 -14.18
C ILE A 98 2.02 -2.36 -15.27
N LYS A 99 1.37 -1.22 -15.47
CA LYS A 99 1.68 -0.32 -16.58
C LYS A 99 3.00 0.43 -16.41
N PHE A 100 3.32 0.83 -15.17
CA PHE A 100 4.51 1.64 -14.88
C PHE A 100 5.59 0.88 -14.12
N SER A 101 5.41 -0.40 -13.89
CA SER A 101 6.36 -1.24 -13.15
C SER A 101 6.66 -0.70 -11.77
N ILE A 102 5.62 -0.28 -11.06
CA ILE A 102 5.72 0.28 -9.72
C ILE A 102 5.42 -0.81 -8.68
N PRO A 103 6.33 -1.13 -7.77
CA PRO A 103 6.02 -2.04 -6.67
C PRO A 103 4.99 -1.42 -5.73
N ILE A 104 3.81 -2.03 -5.63
CA ILE A 104 2.73 -1.54 -4.78
C ILE A 104 2.16 -2.70 -3.96
N GLY A 105 2.09 -2.51 -2.65
CA GLY A 105 1.34 -3.40 -1.77
C GLY A 105 -0.03 -2.80 -1.49
N ASN A 106 -1.10 -3.56 -1.73
CA ASN A 106 -2.47 -3.10 -1.51
C ASN A 106 -2.98 -3.59 -0.16
N GLY A 107 -3.09 -2.68 0.80
CA GLY A 107 -3.68 -2.91 2.10
C GLY A 107 -4.97 -2.12 2.32
N ILE A 108 -5.71 -1.82 1.25
CA ILE A 108 -7.04 -1.22 1.37
C ILE A 108 -8.04 -2.33 1.66
N LEU A 109 -8.59 -2.30 2.86
CA LEU A 109 -9.61 -3.26 3.27
C LEU A 109 -10.95 -2.93 2.64
N THR A 110 -11.67 -3.95 2.17
CA THR A 110 -13.03 -3.80 1.63
C THR A 110 -13.90 -4.79 2.38
N VAL A 111 -14.67 -4.29 3.32
CA VAL A 111 -15.37 -5.12 4.31
C VAL A 111 -16.83 -4.73 4.44
N GLU A 112 -17.63 -5.66 4.98
CA GLU A 112 -19.06 -5.45 5.17
C GLU A 112 -19.38 -4.62 6.41
N ASN A 113 -18.54 -4.69 7.46
CA ASN A 113 -18.78 -4.02 8.73
C ASN A 113 -17.47 -3.73 9.47
N GLU A 114 -17.58 -2.94 10.53
CA GLU A 114 -16.44 -2.54 11.35
C GLU A 114 -15.75 -3.71 12.03
N LYS A 115 -16.51 -4.72 12.47
CA LYS A 115 -15.94 -5.91 13.10
C LYS A 115 -14.96 -6.61 12.16
N GLN A 116 -15.33 -6.76 10.90
CA GLN A 116 -14.44 -7.34 9.89
C GLN A 116 -13.19 -6.48 9.68
N ALA A 117 -13.35 -5.16 9.71
CA ALA A 117 -12.24 -4.23 9.55
C ALA A 117 -11.25 -4.36 10.71
N LEU A 118 -11.75 -4.40 11.94
CA LEU A 118 -10.90 -4.54 13.13
C LEU A 118 -10.14 -5.87 13.11
N GLU A 119 -10.81 -6.96 12.78
CA GLU A 119 -10.20 -8.29 12.70
C GLU A 119 -9.06 -8.33 11.67
N ARG A 120 -9.25 -7.68 10.53
CA ARG A 120 -8.28 -7.70 9.44
C ARG A 120 -7.13 -6.72 9.65
N SER A 121 -7.40 -5.60 10.31
CA SER A 121 -6.39 -4.55 10.54
C SER A 121 -5.50 -4.81 11.76
N ASP A 122 -6.01 -5.49 12.78
CA ASP A 122 -5.30 -5.70 14.04
C ASP A 122 -4.01 -6.49 13.81
N PRO A 123 -2.83 -5.94 14.18
CA PRO A 123 -1.57 -6.65 14.05
C PRO A 123 -1.50 -7.97 14.82
N LYS A 124 -2.36 -8.14 15.83
CA LYS A 124 -2.44 -9.38 16.61
C LYS A 124 -3.42 -10.39 16.03
N LYS A 125 -4.11 -10.04 14.95
CA LYS A 125 -5.08 -10.90 14.27
C LYS A 125 -4.63 -11.12 12.83
N LEU A 126 -5.44 -10.74 11.83
CA LEU A 126 -5.10 -11.02 10.43
C LEU A 126 -3.97 -10.13 9.88
N ASN A 127 -3.74 -8.99 10.50
CA ASN A 127 -2.57 -8.14 10.23
C ASN A 127 -2.36 -7.84 8.74
N LYS A 128 -3.39 -7.35 8.08
CA LYS A 128 -3.35 -7.09 6.63
C LYS A 128 -2.39 -5.96 6.25
N GLY A 129 -2.07 -5.05 7.18
CA GLY A 129 -1.04 -4.04 6.96
C GLY A 129 0.33 -4.66 6.73
N ALA A 130 0.69 -5.65 7.55
CA ALA A 130 1.93 -6.40 7.36
C ALA A 130 1.95 -7.13 6.02
N GLY A 131 0.82 -7.75 5.64
CA GLY A 131 0.71 -8.42 4.34
C GLY A 131 0.94 -7.48 3.17
N ALA A 132 0.43 -6.26 3.24
CA ALA A 132 0.65 -5.25 2.20
C ALA A 132 2.13 -4.84 2.11
N ALA A 133 2.80 -4.68 3.25
CA ALA A 133 4.22 -4.37 3.28
C ALA A 133 5.05 -5.51 2.67
N GLU A 134 4.74 -6.75 3.02
CA GLU A 134 5.42 -7.92 2.47
C GLU A 134 5.22 -8.04 0.96
N ALA A 135 4.02 -7.76 0.46
CA ALA A 135 3.72 -7.75 -0.97
C ALA A 135 4.57 -6.70 -1.70
N CYS A 136 4.65 -5.50 -1.16
CA CYS A 136 5.47 -4.43 -1.73
C CYS A 136 6.95 -4.84 -1.79
N LEU A 137 7.47 -5.34 -0.70
CA LEU A 137 8.88 -5.77 -0.61
C LEU A 137 9.17 -6.91 -1.60
N SER A 138 8.25 -7.84 -1.73
CA SER A 138 8.37 -8.95 -2.69
C SER A 138 8.48 -8.44 -4.13
N LEU A 139 7.64 -7.48 -4.50
CA LEU A 139 7.68 -6.88 -5.84
C LEU A 139 8.96 -6.07 -6.06
N MET A 140 9.43 -5.37 -5.03
CA MET A 140 10.71 -4.65 -5.10
C MET A 140 11.88 -5.62 -5.32
N ASP A 141 11.88 -6.75 -4.63
CA ASP A 141 12.92 -7.76 -4.79
C ASP A 141 12.91 -8.34 -6.20
N ILE A 142 11.74 -8.62 -6.76
CA ILE A 142 11.62 -9.11 -8.13
C ILE A 142 12.13 -8.06 -9.12
N LYS A 143 11.74 -6.80 -8.95
CA LYS A 143 12.16 -5.71 -9.82
C LYS A 143 13.69 -5.54 -9.84
N ASN A 144 14.33 -5.73 -8.70
CA ASN A 144 15.77 -5.54 -8.54
C ASN A 144 16.55 -6.85 -8.69
N SER A 145 15.87 -7.97 -9.00
CA SER A 145 16.52 -9.26 -9.14
C SER A 145 17.25 -9.38 -10.48
N ASP A 146 18.28 -10.21 -10.49
CA ASP A 146 19.03 -10.56 -11.68
C ASP A 146 18.64 -11.95 -12.21
N ILE A 147 17.40 -12.36 -11.95
CA ILE A 147 16.90 -13.69 -12.28
C ILE A 147 17.05 -14.04 -13.77
N TYR A 148 17.13 -13.02 -14.63
CA TYR A 148 17.33 -13.20 -16.05
C TYR A 148 18.78 -12.98 -16.51
N ASP A 149 19.66 -12.64 -15.61
CA ASP A 149 21.07 -12.49 -15.95
C ASP A 149 21.69 -13.88 -16.08
N LYS A 150 22.18 -14.15 -17.28
CA LYS A 150 22.87 -15.42 -17.57
C LYS A 150 24.37 -15.23 -17.41
N SER A 151 24.77 -15.15 -16.20
CA SER A 151 26.20 -15.11 -15.92
C SER A 151 26.78 -16.51 -15.87
#